data_83294865e69506b3eec6594f95387bf2
#
_entry.id   83294865e69506b3eec6594f95387bf2
#
_cell.length_a   1.000
_cell.length_b   1.000
_cell.length_c   1.000
_cell.angle_alpha   90.00
_cell.angle_beta   90.00
_cell.angle_gamma   90.00
#
_symmetry.space_group_name_H-M   'P 1'
#
loop_
_entity.id
_entity.type
_entity.pdbx_description
1 polymer ?
#
loop_
_entity_poly.entity_id
_entity_poly.type
_entity_poly.pdbx_seq_one_letter_code
_entity_poly.pdbx_strand_id
1 'polypeptide(L)'
;MHAVGCASAADNDRVIEPATQQPLECPQCARTMHHLVLQSRGAAPVVVDHCAQCRLVWFDALESVQLSGLGWVRLLRELQRGPRDALPAPRGSALGCPVCRQPLNAVQNQTRYGRFPALECTQRHGHLHGHAGALAERGLVRPLLAPERAALATAQRVLHCFNCGAPADGHGESCGYCASPLMVIDLPRLAHALLRHPGDDSRSPPPDGVPLAWNCLACGAALDPSRHASCPQCGQAALAPSLLDINPLLVSIETRLLQAEQAARPYRRKPPRPRHWQETGLGMLHRFWRADDGERPQVQGWGVWLIVALFGLWMFWLRR
;
A
#
# COMPACT_ATOMS: atom_id res chain seq x y z
N MET A 1 0.85 -25.90 -53.39
CA MET A 1 1.62 -26.42 -52.23
C MET A 1 1.78 -25.25 -51.23
N HIS A 2 0.84 -25.10 -50.31
CA HIS A 2 0.89 -24.11 -49.26
C HIS A 2 0.96 -24.84 -47.90
N ALA A 3 2.08 -24.69 -47.25
CA ALA A 3 2.30 -25.22 -45.91
C ALA A 3 1.58 -24.30 -44.91
N VAL A 4 0.61 -24.85 -44.17
CA VAL A 4 -0.06 -24.18 -43.03
C VAL A 4 0.76 -24.54 -41.80
N GLY A 5 1.44 -23.52 -41.24
CA GLY A 5 2.16 -23.63 -39.98
C GLY A 5 1.22 -23.71 -38.81
N CYS A 6 1.35 -24.74 -37.99
CA CYS A 6 0.73 -24.86 -36.66
C CYS A 6 1.32 -23.79 -35.73
N ALA A 7 0.49 -22.87 -35.26
CA ALA A 7 0.81 -21.99 -34.15
C ALA A 7 0.61 -22.75 -32.84
N SER A 8 1.67 -22.86 -32.06
CA SER A 8 1.69 -23.46 -30.72
C SER A 8 0.98 -22.53 -29.74
N ALA A 9 0.02 -23.07 -28.99
CA ALA A 9 -0.58 -22.42 -27.85
C ALA A 9 0.41 -22.50 -26.67
N ALA A 10 1.16 -21.43 -26.48
CA ALA A 10 2.00 -21.22 -25.31
C ALA A 10 1.75 -19.81 -24.77
N ASP A 11 1.67 -19.75 -23.46
CA ASP A 11 1.77 -18.58 -22.59
C ASP A 11 0.61 -17.58 -22.58
N ASN A 12 -0.31 -17.86 -21.67
CA ASN A 12 -1.22 -16.86 -21.13
C ASN A 12 -0.82 -16.42 -19.71
N ASP A 13 0.48 -16.42 -19.43
CA ASP A 13 1.06 -15.71 -18.27
C ASP A 13 1.52 -14.33 -18.73
N ARG A 14 0.59 -13.52 -19.21
CA ARG A 14 0.85 -12.08 -19.33
C ARG A 14 0.92 -11.51 -17.91
N VAL A 15 2.14 -11.44 -17.39
CA VAL A 15 2.51 -10.42 -16.41
C VAL A 15 2.06 -9.10 -17.03
N ILE A 16 1.00 -8.50 -16.49
CA ILE A 16 0.60 -7.14 -16.85
C ILE A 16 1.74 -6.27 -16.31
N GLU A 17 2.72 -5.99 -17.16
CA GLU A 17 3.67 -4.92 -16.87
C GLU A 17 2.84 -3.66 -16.66
N PRO A 18 3.00 -2.95 -15.51
CA PRO A 18 2.34 -1.67 -15.32
C PRO A 18 2.74 -0.82 -16.51
N ALA A 19 1.76 -0.28 -17.22
CA ALA A 19 1.98 0.63 -18.34
C ALA A 19 3.08 1.59 -17.92
N THR A 20 4.18 1.66 -18.67
CA THR A 20 5.34 2.52 -18.42
C THR A 20 4.87 3.97 -18.52
N GLN A 21 4.27 4.47 -17.43
CA GLN A 21 4.02 5.89 -17.29
C GLN A 21 5.39 6.57 -17.31
N GLN A 22 5.55 7.53 -18.20
CA GLN A 22 6.78 8.32 -18.23
C GLN A 22 6.94 9.04 -16.88
N PRO A 23 8.15 9.02 -16.29
CA PRO A 23 8.37 9.70 -15.02
C PRO A 23 7.96 11.17 -15.14
N LEU A 24 7.23 11.65 -14.15
CA LEU A 24 6.73 13.02 -14.11
C LEU A 24 7.86 13.99 -13.73
N GLU A 25 7.75 15.23 -14.20
CA GLU A 25 8.63 16.31 -13.76
C GLU A 25 8.04 17.02 -12.54
N CYS A 26 8.91 17.30 -11.57
CA CYS A 26 8.52 18.03 -10.37
C CYS A 26 8.04 19.45 -10.72
N PRO A 27 6.84 19.87 -10.33
CA PRO A 27 6.32 21.18 -10.69
C PRO A 27 7.06 22.34 -10.03
N GLN A 28 7.92 22.07 -9.03
CA GLN A 28 8.70 23.09 -8.33
C GLN A 28 10.12 23.25 -8.89
N CYS A 29 10.82 22.15 -9.21
CA CYS A 29 12.23 22.21 -9.63
C CYS A 29 12.49 21.65 -11.03
N ALA A 30 11.46 21.22 -11.74
CA ALA A 30 11.50 20.64 -13.09
C ALA A 30 12.41 19.38 -13.24
N ARG A 31 12.92 18.83 -12.14
CA ARG A 31 13.65 17.55 -12.16
C ARG A 31 12.69 16.40 -12.27
N THR A 32 13.11 15.33 -12.91
CA THR A 32 12.39 14.06 -12.94
C THR A 32 12.11 13.55 -11.52
N MET A 33 10.88 13.22 -11.22
CA MET A 33 10.47 12.65 -9.94
C MET A 33 10.84 11.16 -9.89
N HIS A 34 11.09 10.64 -8.70
CA HIS A 34 11.32 9.22 -8.48
C HIS A 34 10.00 8.47 -8.56
N HIS A 35 9.93 7.51 -9.45
CA HIS A 35 8.78 6.66 -9.68
C HIS A 35 8.84 5.46 -8.73
N LEU A 36 7.97 5.43 -7.73
CA LEU A 36 7.95 4.44 -6.67
C LEU A 36 6.83 3.43 -6.92
N VAL A 37 7.18 2.20 -7.26
CA VAL A 37 6.23 1.10 -7.37
C VAL A 37 5.99 0.52 -5.97
N LEU A 38 4.79 0.70 -5.45
CA LEU A 38 4.42 0.38 -4.08
C LEU A 38 3.30 -0.66 -4.04
N GLN A 39 3.28 -1.45 -2.96
CA GLN A 39 2.25 -2.46 -2.76
C GLN A 39 0.90 -1.81 -2.47
N SER A 40 -0.12 -2.24 -3.22
CA SER A 40 -1.51 -1.83 -3.01
C SER A 40 -2.27 -2.85 -2.16
N ARG A 41 -3.50 -2.52 -1.84
CA ARG A 41 -4.49 -3.43 -1.25
C ARG A 41 -5.14 -4.34 -2.29
N GLY A 42 -5.02 -3.97 -3.56
CA GLY A 42 -5.51 -4.74 -4.70
C GLY A 42 -4.44 -5.63 -5.32
N ALA A 43 -4.74 -6.21 -6.48
CA ALA A 43 -3.80 -7.06 -7.21
C ALA A 43 -2.73 -6.26 -7.96
N ALA A 44 -3.05 -5.04 -8.45
CA ALA A 44 -2.12 -4.20 -9.16
C ALA A 44 -1.34 -3.28 -8.19
N PRO A 45 -0.03 -3.08 -8.39
CA PRO A 45 0.73 -2.12 -7.59
C PRO A 45 0.24 -0.69 -7.84
N VAL A 46 0.52 0.19 -6.88
CA VAL A 46 0.32 1.64 -7.00
C VAL A 46 1.65 2.29 -7.32
N VAL A 47 1.63 3.29 -8.17
CA VAL A 47 2.81 4.06 -8.54
C VAL A 47 2.69 5.46 -7.99
N VAL A 48 3.69 5.92 -7.23
CA VAL A 48 3.73 7.23 -6.60
C VAL A 48 4.96 7.98 -7.07
N ASP A 49 4.79 9.22 -7.50
CA ASP A 49 5.93 10.05 -7.91
C ASP A 49 6.39 10.94 -6.77
N HIS A 50 7.68 10.88 -6.47
CA HIS A 50 8.30 11.56 -5.34
C HIS A 50 9.48 12.43 -5.78
N CYS A 51 9.45 13.72 -5.46
CA CYS A 51 10.58 14.60 -5.56
C CYS A 51 11.29 14.75 -4.20
N ALA A 52 12.39 14.04 -4.01
CA ALA A 52 13.14 14.09 -2.76
C ALA A 52 13.71 15.49 -2.47
N GLN A 53 14.13 16.24 -3.51
CA GLN A 53 14.69 17.59 -3.38
C GLN A 53 13.67 18.60 -2.84
N CYS A 54 12.43 18.58 -3.39
CA CYS A 54 11.37 19.50 -3.00
C CYS A 54 10.47 18.95 -1.90
N ARG A 55 10.66 17.69 -1.51
CA ARG A 55 9.81 16.96 -0.55
C ARG A 55 8.35 16.94 -0.96
N LEU A 56 8.11 16.74 -2.27
CA LEU A 56 6.79 16.68 -2.86
C LEU A 56 6.46 15.25 -3.28
N VAL A 57 5.21 14.87 -3.06
CA VAL A 57 4.64 13.56 -3.45
C VAL A 57 3.43 13.83 -4.32
N TRP A 58 3.39 13.21 -5.48
CA TRP A 58 2.22 13.20 -6.35
C TRP A 58 1.54 11.84 -6.26
N PHE A 59 0.23 11.87 -6.06
CA PHE A 59 -0.65 10.71 -6.17
C PHE A 59 -1.61 10.93 -7.31
N ASP A 60 -1.73 9.97 -8.20
CA ASP A 60 -2.83 9.92 -9.16
C ASP A 60 -4.17 9.67 -8.43
N ALA A 61 -5.28 9.78 -9.16
CA ALA A 61 -6.59 9.63 -8.55
C ALA A 61 -6.73 8.30 -7.78
N LEU A 62 -7.07 8.38 -6.49
CA LEU A 62 -7.30 7.26 -5.56
C LEU A 62 -6.07 6.42 -5.15
N GLU A 63 -4.87 6.73 -5.59
CA GLU A 63 -3.67 5.93 -5.26
C GLU A 63 -3.36 5.93 -3.76
N SER A 64 -3.45 7.08 -3.11
CA SER A 64 -3.17 7.20 -1.67
C SER A 64 -4.03 6.27 -0.80
N VAL A 65 -5.32 6.08 -1.18
CA VAL A 65 -6.24 5.18 -0.48
C VAL A 65 -6.04 3.71 -0.84
N GLN A 66 -5.45 3.43 -2.00
CA GLN A 66 -5.16 2.06 -2.45
C GLN A 66 -3.89 1.48 -1.83
N LEU A 67 -2.97 2.31 -1.33
CA LEU A 67 -1.74 1.82 -0.69
C LEU A 67 -2.04 0.87 0.48
N SER A 68 -1.36 -0.29 0.47
CA SER A 68 -1.38 -1.22 1.59
C SER A 68 -0.56 -0.70 2.78
N GLY A 69 -0.61 -1.37 3.92
CA GLY A 69 0.27 -1.08 5.05
C GLY A 69 1.75 -1.18 4.67
N LEU A 70 2.14 -2.24 3.93
CA LEU A 70 3.51 -2.42 3.43
C LEU A 70 3.89 -1.36 2.39
N GLY A 71 2.96 -0.97 1.51
CA GLY A 71 3.18 0.15 0.59
C GLY A 71 3.49 1.44 1.33
N TRP A 72 2.76 1.75 2.39
CA TRP A 72 3.02 2.91 3.24
C TRP A 72 4.35 2.80 3.99
N VAL A 73 4.71 1.64 4.54
CA VAL A 73 6.04 1.43 5.19
C VAL A 73 7.16 1.74 4.20
N ARG A 74 7.05 1.25 2.96
CA ARG A 74 8.05 1.52 1.92
C ARG A 74 8.09 3.00 1.55
N LEU A 75 6.94 3.65 1.37
CA LEU A 75 6.88 5.10 1.10
C LEU A 75 7.53 5.89 2.24
N LEU A 76 7.21 5.59 3.49
CA LEU A 76 7.80 6.29 4.65
C LEU A 76 9.33 6.18 4.65
N ARG A 77 9.90 5.03 4.30
CA ARG A 77 11.36 4.86 4.18
C ARG A 77 11.95 5.68 3.03
N GLU A 78 11.24 5.81 1.92
CA GLU A 78 11.69 6.67 0.82
C GLU A 78 11.66 8.15 1.19
N LEU A 79 10.62 8.59 1.92
CA LEU A 79 10.53 9.97 2.43
C LEU A 79 11.67 10.31 3.41
N GLN A 80 12.25 9.32 4.11
CA GLN A 80 13.40 9.51 5.00
C GLN A 80 14.72 9.72 4.24
N ARG A 81 14.83 9.21 3.00
CA ARG A 81 16.06 9.26 2.19
C ARG A 81 16.32 10.60 1.52
N GLY A 82 15.36 11.52 1.57
CA GLY A 82 15.50 12.85 0.96
C GLY A 82 16.66 13.65 1.53
N PRO A 83 17.28 14.56 0.74
CA PRO A 83 18.33 15.43 1.22
C PRO A 83 17.81 16.27 2.40
N ARG A 84 18.68 16.46 3.41
CA ARG A 84 18.34 17.25 4.60
C ARG A 84 18.24 18.75 4.28
N ASP A 85 18.97 19.17 3.27
CA ASP A 85 19.04 20.55 2.80
C ASP A 85 18.06 20.84 1.66
N ALA A 86 16.89 20.18 1.66
CA ALA A 86 15.86 20.43 0.67
C ALA A 86 15.46 21.92 0.71
N LEU A 87 15.38 22.53 -0.47
CA LEU A 87 14.91 23.90 -0.59
C LEU A 87 13.46 23.99 -0.08
N PRO A 88 13.15 24.98 0.75
CA PRO A 88 11.77 25.24 1.14
C PRO A 88 10.91 25.46 -0.09
N ALA A 89 9.65 25.02 -0.04
CA ALA A 89 8.69 25.36 -1.09
C ALA A 89 8.61 26.90 -1.24
N PRO A 90 8.71 27.45 -2.46
CA PRO A 90 8.57 28.89 -2.66
C PRO A 90 7.22 29.35 -2.09
N ARG A 91 7.24 30.37 -1.23
CA ARG A 91 6.00 30.96 -0.72
C ARG A 91 5.27 31.64 -1.87
N GLY A 92 4.01 31.26 -2.13
CA GLY A 92 3.12 31.94 -3.07
C GLY A 92 3.28 31.62 -4.55
N SER A 93 4.13 30.66 -4.95
CA SER A 93 4.15 30.19 -6.33
C SER A 93 3.01 29.18 -6.59
N ALA A 94 2.19 29.46 -7.60
CA ALA A 94 1.21 28.50 -8.09
C ALA A 94 1.94 27.32 -8.73
N LEU A 95 1.80 26.12 -8.15
CA LEU A 95 2.34 24.89 -8.75
C LEU A 95 1.39 24.37 -9.83
N GLY A 96 1.95 23.90 -10.93
CA GLY A 96 1.20 23.27 -12.01
C GLY A 96 1.03 21.77 -11.80
N CYS A 97 -0.01 21.19 -12.35
CA CYS A 97 -0.17 19.74 -12.42
C CYS A 97 0.97 19.12 -13.23
N PRO A 98 1.68 18.09 -12.73
CA PRO A 98 2.78 17.49 -13.47
C PRO A 98 2.33 16.80 -14.77
N VAL A 99 1.03 16.44 -14.89
CA VAL A 99 0.47 15.79 -16.06
C VAL A 99 0.00 16.81 -17.12
N CYS A 100 -0.87 17.79 -16.76
CA CYS A 100 -1.47 18.70 -17.74
C CYS A 100 -0.96 20.14 -17.65
N ARG A 101 -0.05 20.44 -16.72
CA ARG A 101 0.56 21.77 -16.50
C ARG A 101 -0.42 22.88 -16.05
N GLN A 102 -1.70 22.58 -15.91
CA GLN A 102 -2.68 23.52 -15.37
C GLN A 102 -2.41 23.83 -13.91
N PRO A 103 -2.67 25.05 -13.42
CA PRO A 103 -2.52 25.40 -12.03
C PRO A 103 -3.27 24.43 -11.11
N LEU A 104 -2.62 24.00 -10.03
CA LEU A 104 -3.24 23.19 -8.99
C LEU A 104 -4.06 24.07 -8.04
N ASN A 105 -5.24 23.59 -7.65
CA ASN A 105 -6.09 24.25 -6.69
C ASN A 105 -5.76 23.82 -5.28
N ALA A 106 -5.60 24.80 -4.37
CA ALA A 106 -5.49 24.53 -2.95
C ALA A 106 -6.86 24.14 -2.39
N VAL A 107 -6.95 22.94 -1.81
CA VAL A 107 -8.16 22.41 -1.21
C VAL A 107 -7.92 21.98 0.22
N GLN A 108 -9.00 21.93 1.02
CA GLN A 108 -8.98 21.36 2.36
C GLN A 108 -9.76 20.06 2.34
N ASN A 109 -9.04 18.96 2.35
CA ASN A 109 -9.63 17.64 2.41
C ASN A 109 -9.82 17.18 3.85
N GLN A 110 -10.67 16.18 4.06
CA GLN A 110 -10.97 15.63 5.37
C GLN A 110 -10.95 14.11 5.33
N THR A 111 -10.24 13.54 6.30
CA THR A 111 -10.33 12.12 6.65
C THR A 111 -10.89 11.96 8.06
N ARG A 112 -11.08 10.73 8.48
CA ARG A 112 -11.43 10.43 9.89
C ARG A 112 -10.40 10.96 10.91
N TYR A 113 -9.19 11.29 10.47
CA TYR A 113 -8.12 11.79 11.33
C TYR A 113 -8.05 13.31 11.41
N GLY A 114 -8.82 14.02 10.60
CA GLY A 114 -8.88 15.47 10.57
C GLY A 114 -8.81 16.06 9.16
N ARG A 115 -8.68 17.37 9.11
CA ARG A 115 -8.52 18.14 7.87
C ARG A 115 -7.04 18.28 7.51
N PHE A 116 -6.75 18.27 6.22
CA PHE A 116 -5.40 18.46 5.70
C PHE A 116 -5.44 19.21 4.36
N PRO A 117 -4.41 20.05 4.08
CA PRO A 117 -4.31 20.76 2.82
C PRO A 117 -3.78 19.83 1.72
N ALA A 118 -4.30 19.98 0.51
CA ALA A 118 -3.82 19.34 -0.70
C ALA A 118 -3.82 20.33 -1.86
N LEU A 119 -3.06 20.03 -2.91
CA LEU A 119 -3.10 20.74 -4.18
C LEU A 119 -3.66 19.79 -5.23
N GLU A 120 -4.86 20.03 -5.71
CA GLU A 120 -5.58 19.13 -6.63
C GLU A 120 -5.63 19.64 -8.05
N CYS A 121 -5.52 18.74 -9.01
CA CYS A 121 -5.72 19.04 -10.43
C CYS A 121 -7.21 19.17 -10.75
N THR A 122 -7.61 20.27 -11.39
CA THR A 122 -8.99 20.50 -11.84
C THR A 122 -9.47 19.47 -12.86
N GLN A 123 -8.53 18.88 -13.61
CA GLN A 123 -8.79 17.81 -14.59
C GLN A 123 -8.78 16.40 -13.94
N ARG A 124 -8.72 16.32 -12.61
CA ARG A 124 -8.74 15.07 -11.84
C ARG A 124 -7.57 14.11 -12.14
N HIS A 125 -6.42 14.61 -12.58
CA HIS A 125 -5.25 13.77 -12.76
C HIS A 125 -4.71 13.25 -11.43
N GLY A 126 -4.90 14.00 -10.34
CA GLY A 126 -4.42 13.60 -9.03
C GLY A 126 -4.21 14.79 -8.10
N HIS A 127 -3.39 14.59 -7.08
CA HIS A 127 -3.11 15.61 -6.08
C HIS A 127 -1.66 15.60 -5.63
N LEU A 128 -1.15 16.78 -5.31
CA LEU A 128 0.22 17.03 -4.87
C LEU A 128 0.24 17.37 -3.38
N HIS A 129 1.15 16.74 -2.67
CA HIS A 129 1.43 17.03 -1.26
C HIS A 129 2.88 17.35 -1.01
N GLY A 130 3.16 18.20 -0.01
CA GLY A 130 4.41 18.08 0.73
C GLY A 130 4.38 16.85 1.65
N HIS A 131 5.52 16.44 2.20
CA HIS A 131 5.58 15.27 3.08
C HIS A 131 4.58 15.36 4.25
N ALA A 132 4.46 16.54 4.90
CA ALA A 132 3.49 16.74 5.97
C ALA A 132 2.05 16.47 5.53
N GLY A 133 1.66 16.92 4.32
CA GLY A 133 0.33 16.70 3.76
C GLY A 133 0.05 15.22 3.49
N ALA A 134 0.98 14.52 2.84
CA ALA A 134 0.86 13.08 2.58
C ALA A 134 0.71 12.26 3.88
N LEU A 135 1.48 12.60 4.91
CA LEU A 135 1.38 11.96 6.22
C LEU A 135 0.06 12.29 6.92
N ALA A 136 -0.43 13.54 6.80
CA ALA A 136 -1.69 13.98 7.39
C ALA A 136 -2.90 13.33 6.72
N GLU A 137 -2.88 13.16 5.40
CA GLU A 137 -3.91 12.44 4.65
C GLU A 137 -4.13 11.02 5.19
N ARG A 138 -3.04 10.30 5.46
CA ARG A 138 -3.10 8.97 6.06
C ARG A 138 -3.40 8.99 7.56
N GLY A 139 -3.31 10.17 8.20
CA GLY A 139 -3.53 10.33 9.63
C GLY A 139 -2.34 9.90 10.49
N LEU A 140 -1.14 9.89 9.92
CA LEU A 140 0.07 9.47 10.62
C LEU A 140 0.65 10.59 11.50
N VAL A 141 0.31 11.83 11.19
CA VAL A 141 0.76 13.03 11.91
C VAL A 141 -0.42 13.84 12.43
N ARG A 142 -0.13 14.66 13.41
CA ARG A 142 -1.04 15.68 13.94
C ARG A 142 -0.28 16.93 14.34
N PRO A 143 -0.96 18.07 14.51
CA PRO A 143 -0.32 19.27 15.07
C PRO A 143 0.32 18.98 16.43
N LEU A 144 1.46 19.58 16.66
CA LEU A 144 2.19 19.49 17.91
C LEU A 144 1.53 20.40 18.96
N LEU A 145 1.17 19.83 20.09
CA LEU A 145 0.52 20.57 21.17
C LEU A 145 1.54 21.35 22.01
N ALA A 146 1.11 22.45 22.65
CA ALA A 146 1.99 23.27 23.46
C ALA A 146 2.72 22.51 24.58
N PRO A 147 2.09 21.61 25.36
CA PRO A 147 2.79 20.81 26.37
C PRO A 147 3.85 19.89 25.78
N GLU A 148 3.60 19.36 24.59
CA GLU A 148 4.55 18.48 23.90
C GLU A 148 5.75 19.26 23.39
N ARG A 149 5.54 20.48 22.86
CA ARG A 149 6.62 21.39 22.51
C ARG A 149 7.54 21.67 23.69
N ALA A 150 6.96 22.00 24.83
CA ALA A 150 7.70 22.24 26.06
C ALA A 150 8.50 20.99 26.50
N ALA A 151 7.90 19.81 26.42
CA ALA A 151 8.56 18.56 26.75
C ALA A 151 9.74 18.25 25.80
N LEU A 152 9.56 18.45 24.50
CA LEU A 152 10.62 18.25 23.50
C LEU A 152 11.78 19.26 23.70
N ALA A 153 11.45 20.52 23.99
CA ALA A 153 12.45 21.54 24.29
C ALA A 153 13.26 21.20 25.56
N THR A 154 12.58 20.75 26.63
CA THR A 154 13.23 20.30 27.87
C THR A 154 14.14 19.08 27.61
N ALA A 155 13.72 18.16 26.73
CA ALA A 155 14.52 17.01 26.32
C ALA A 155 15.59 17.35 25.29
N GLN A 156 15.78 18.61 24.93
CA GLN A 156 16.72 19.10 23.91
C GLN A 156 16.56 18.38 22.56
N ARG A 157 15.34 17.98 22.18
CA ARG A 157 15.04 17.34 20.91
C ARG A 157 14.79 18.40 19.84
N VAL A 158 15.60 18.33 18.78
CA VAL A 158 15.43 19.23 17.62
C VAL A 158 14.24 18.77 16.81
N LEU A 159 13.28 19.67 16.61
CA LEU A 159 12.17 19.48 15.68
C LEU A 159 12.63 19.83 14.26
N HIS A 160 12.24 19.01 13.30
CA HIS A 160 12.40 19.33 11.89
C HIS A 160 11.04 19.41 11.22
N CYS A 161 10.82 20.45 10.44
CA CYS A 161 9.61 20.59 9.67
C CYS A 161 9.45 19.43 8.68
N PHE A 162 8.38 18.66 8.76
CA PHE A 162 8.16 17.55 7.81
C PHE A 162 8.06 18.03 6.36
N ASN A 163 7.61 19.27 6.14
CA ASN A 163 7.39 19.78 4.80
C ASN A 163 8.69 20.27 4.12
N CYS A 164 9.52 21.04 4.80
CA CYS A 164 10.74 21.61 4.20
C CYS A 164 12.05 21.08 4.83
N GLY A 165 11.99 20.34 5.92
CA GLY A 165 13.16 19.81 6.60
C GLY A 165 13.92 20.82 7.48
N ALA A 166 13.55 22.10 7.45
CA ALA A 166 14.22 23.10 8.26
C ALA A 166 14.07 22.78 9.76
N PRO A 167 15.11 23.06 10.57
CA PRO A 167 14.97 22.98 12.01
C PRO A 167 13.96 24.03 12.49
N ALA A 168 13.13 23.65 13.44
CA ALA A 168 12.14 24.51 14.06
C ALA A 168 12.54 24.77 15.51
N ASP A 169 12.43 26.01 15.95
CA ASP A 169 12.80 26.45 17.30
C ASP A 169 11.84 25.96 18.39
N GLY A 170 10.72 25.32 17.98
CA GLY A 170 9.72 24.78 18.90
C GLY A 170 8.86 25.81 19.65
N HIS A 171 9.10 27.09 19.46
CA HIS A 171 8.32 28.13 20.13
C HIS A 171 7.03 28.49 19.38
N GLY A 172 7.04 28.40 18.05
CA GLY A 172 5.89 28.69 17.20
C GLY A 172 5.03 27.45 16.91
N GLU A 173 3.85 27.68 16.33
CA GLU A 173 2.95 26.62 15.83
C GLU A 173 3.23 26.26 14.37
N SER A 174 4.03 27.08 13.70
CA SER A 174 4.39 26.93 12.29
C SER A 174 5.90 27.05 12.07
N CYS A 175 6.35 26.45 10.98
CA CYS A 175 7.73 26.52 10.55
C CYS A 175 8.12 27.93 10.13
N GLY A 176 9.19 28.49 10.67
CA GLY A 176 9.70 29.83 10.32
C GLY A 176 10.10 29.97 8.86
N TYR A 177 10.43 28.86 8.16
CA TYR A 177 10.85 28.87 6.75
C TYR A 177 9.68 28.75 5.76
N CYS A 178 8.78 27.79 5.94
CA CYS A 178 7.74 27.49 4.95
C CYS A 178 6.32 27.75 5.46
N ALA A 179 6.17 28.26 6.66
CA ALA A 179 4.92 28.56 7.34
C ALA A 179 3.96 27.35 7.50
N SER A 180 4.39 26.13 7.16
CA SER A 180 3.61 24.93 7.43
C SER A 180 3.44 24.70 8.93
N PRO A 181 2.28 24.18 9.38
CA PRO A 181 2.10 23.80 10.78
C PRO A 181 3.19 22.83 11.24
N LEU A 182 3.66 22.97 12.46
CA LEU A 182 4.56 22.01 13.07
C LEU A 182 3.77 20.76 13.46
N MET A 183 4.18 19.63 12.90
CA MET A 183 3.52 18.36 13.05
C MET A 183 4.42 17.40 13.81
N VAL A 184 3.80 16.38 14.40
CA VAL A 184 4.48 15.29 15.08
C VAL A 184 3.86 13.96 14.61
N ILE A 185 4.67 12.91 14.53
CA ILE A 185 4.14 11.58 14.26
C ILE A 185 3.45 11.07 15.51
N ASP A 186 2.17 10.76 15.38
CA ASP A 186 1.37 10.14 16.42
C ASP A 186 1.54 8.61 16.27
N LEU A 187 2.33 8.01 17.14
CA LEU A 187 2.70 6.60 17.03
C LEU A 187 1.50 5.64 17.12
N PRO A 188 0.51 5.85 18.02
CA PRO A 188 -0.72 5.07 18.02
C PRO A 188 -1.48 5.15 16.69
N ARG A 189 -1.65 6.35 16.14
CA ARG A 189 -2.32 6.52 14.84
C ARG A 189 -1.54 5.85 13.72
N LEU A 190 -0.22 5.99 13.71
CA LEU A 190 0.65 5.34 12.74
C LEU A 190 0.49 3.81 12.80
N ALA A 191 0.58 3.21 13.99
CA ALA A 191 0.40 1.79 14.19
C ALA A 191 -0.99 1.33 13.70
N HIS A 192 -2.05 2.01 14.11
CA HIS A 192 -3.41 1.70 13.70
C HIS A 192 -3.65 1.88 12.20
N ALA A 193 -3.13 2.96 11.59
CA ALA A 193 -3.34 3.24 10.19
C ALA A 193 -2.63 2.24 9.27
N LEU A 194 -1.47 1.72 9.69
CA LEU A 194 -0.69 0.78 8.88
C LEU A 194 -1.12 -0.67 9.08
N LEU A 195 -1.50 -1.07 10.30
CA LEU A 195 -1.84 -2.45 10.62
C LEU A 195 -3.28 -2.85 10.28
N ARG A 196 -4.18 -1.89 10.08
CA ARG A 196 -5.59 -2.20 9.79
C ARG A 196 -5.83 -2.63 8.37
N HIS A 197 -6.66 -3.66 8.24
CA HIS A 197 -7.22 -4.06 6.95
C HIS A 197 -8.48 -3.24 6.60
N PRO A 198 -8.82 -3.11 5.29
CA PRO A 198 -10.10 -2.56 4.87
C PRO A 198 -11.23 -3.42 5.44
N GLY A 199 -12.20 -2.79 6.07
CA GLY A 199 -13.33 -3.49 6.70
C GLY A 199 -13.20 -3.72 8.20
N ASP A 200 -12.01 -3.53 8.79
CA ASP A 200 -11.88 -3.54 10.24
C ASP A 200 -12.65 -2.38 10.85
N ASP A 201 -13.51 -2.68 11.81
CA ASP A 201 -14.19 -1.65 12.59
C ASP A 201 -13.15 -0.72 13.20
N SER A 202 -13.42 0.60 13.10
CA SER A 202 -12.50 1.62 13.62
C SER A 202 -12.29 1.52 15.14
N ARG A 203 -13.14 0.77 15.84
CA ARG A 203 -13.09 0.55 17.28
C ARG A 203 -12.36 -0.73 17.68
N SER A 204 -12.15 -1.66 16.75
CA SER A 204 -11.43 -2.90 17.04
C SER A 204 -9.96 -2.62 17.30
N PRO A 205 -9.36 -3.20 18.33
CA PRO A 205 -7.92 -3.15 18.52
C PRO A 205 -7.24 -3.78 17.29
N PRO A 206 -6.01 -3.39 16.96
CA PRO A 206 -5.25 -4.07 15.91
C PRO A 206 -5.15 -5.56 16.26
N PRO A 207 -5.12 -6.45 15.25
CA PRO A 207 -5.07 -7.88 15.46
C PRO A 207 -3.95 -8.26 16.43
N ASP A 208 -4.22 -9.22 17.31
CA ASP A 208 -3.23 -9.72 18.24
C ASP A 208 -1.98 -10.18 17.50
N GLY A 209 -0.84 -9.78 18.00
CA GLY A 209 0.43 -10.07 17.39
C GLY A 209 1.58 -9.70 18.31
N VAL A 210 2.81 -9.94 17.86
CA VAL A 210 4.01 -9.54 18.59
C VAL A 210 3.94 -8.05 18.92
N PRO A 211 4.17 -7.65 20.20
CA PRO A 211 4.13 -6.24 20.59
C PRO A 211 5.04 -5.38 19.69
N LEU A 212 4.59 -4.18 19.37
CA LEU A 212 5.42 -3.23 18.62
C LEU A 212 6.50 -2.67 19.56
N ALA A 213 7.75 -2.84 19.17
CA ALA A 213 8.86 -2.37 19.98
C ALA A 213 9.07 -0.87 19.80
N TRP A 214 8.89 -0.11 20.89
CA TRP A 214 9.20 1.32 20.97
C TRP A 214 9.73 1.65 22.37
N ASN A 215 10.69 2.55 22.44
CA ASN A 215 11.16 3.08 23.71
C ASN A 215 10.70 4.52 23.87
N CYS A 216 10.14 4.83 25.03
CA CYS A 216 9.71 6.19 25.35
C CYS A 216 10.87 7.18 25.20
N LEU A 217 10.68 8.25 24.44
CA LEU A 217 11.74 9.23 24.19
C LEU A 217 12.12 10.02 25.45
N ALA A 218 11.26 10.08 26.46
CA ALA A 218 11.51 10.82 27.69
C ALA A 218 12.21 9.96 28.77
N CYS A 219 11.76 8.72 29.00
CA CYS A 219 12.28 7.92 30.11
C CYS A 219 12.94 6.58 29.67
N GLY A 220 12.94 6.28 28.36
CA GLY A 220 13.53 5.04 27.83
C GLY A 220 12.71 3.77 28.07
N ALA A 221 11.58 3.82 28.80
CA ALA A 221 10.76 2.66 29.08
C ALA A 221 10.17 2.07 27.79
N ALA A 222 10.16 0.74 27.69
CA ALA A 222 9.53 0.05 26.57
C ALA A 222 8.00 0.23 26.60
N LEU A 223 7.41 0.49 25.46
CA LEU A 223 5.96 0.57 25.27
C LEU A 223 5.54 0.05 23.90
N ASP A 224 4.31 -0.42 23.80
CA ASP A 224 3.69 -0.80 22.53
C ASP A 224 2.74 0.32 22.08
N PRO A 225 3.07 1.09 21.01
CA PRO A 225 2.22 2.17 20.55
C PRO A 225 0.86 1.72 19.99
N SER A 226 0.69 0.44 19.65
CA SER A 226 -0.62 -0.08 19.25
C SER A 226 -1.60 -0.21 20.41
N ARG A 227 -1.10 -0.21 21.65
CA ARG A 227 -1.87 -0.39 22.88
C ARG A 227 -1.86 0.82 23.80
N HIS A 228 -0.82 1.65 23.73
CA HIS A 228 -0.59 2.76 24.65
C HIS A 228 -0.47 4.08 23.90
N ALA A 229 -1.35 5.03 24.18
CA ALA A 229 -1.27 6.39 23.66
C ALA A 229 -0.24 7.25 24.40
N SER A 230 0.13 6.84 25.61
CA SER A 230 1.16 7.48 26.45
C SER A 230 1.99 6.43 27.16
N CYS A 231 3.19 6.81 27.56
CA CYS A 231 4.08 5.93 28.31
C CYS A 231 3.46 5.60 29.68
N PRO A 232 3.30 4.31 30.01
CA PRO A 232 2.72 3.92 31.30
C PRO A 232 3.59 4.29 32.50
N GLN A 233 4.91 4.54 32.27
CA GLN A 233 5.84 4.87 33.35
C GLN A 233 5.90 6.38 33.64
N CYS A 234 5.98 7.24 32.62
CA CYS A 234 6.17 8.68 32.82
C CYS A 234 5.00 9.54 32.29
N GLY A 235 3.94 8.93 31.74
CA GLY A 235 2.78 9.65 31.22
C GLY A 235 3.00 10.41 29.90
N GLN A 236 4.23 10.48 29.40
CA GLN A 236 4.54 11.21 28.17
C GLN A 236 3.83 10.59 26.96
N ALA A 237 3.27 11.44 26.09
CA ALA A 237 2.59 10.97 24.88
C ALA A 237 3.54 10.15 23.97
N ALA A 238 3.00 9.08 23.39
CA ALA A 238 3.73 8.24 22.44
C ALA A 238 3.79 8.93 21.07
N LEU A 239 4.84 9.68 20.84
CA LEU A 239 5.06 10.49 19.63
C LEU A 239 6.51 10.40 19.15
N ALA A 240 6.74 10.76 17.88
CA ALA A 240 8.07 10.91 17.31
C ALA A 240 8.19 12.26 16.58
N PRO A 241 9.24 13.05 16.88
CA PRO A 241 9.45 14.37 16.27
C PRO A 241 10.03 14.28 14.85
N SER A 242 10.50 13.11 14.41
CA SER A 242 11.14 12.91 13.11
C SER A 242 10.76 11.59 12.49
N LEU A 243 10.74 11.54 11.14
CA LEU A 243 10.60 10.28 10.40
C LEU A 243 11.73 9.29 10.70
N LEU A 244 12.93 9.77 11.02
CA LEU A 244 14.07 8.89 11.32
C LEU A 244 13.87 8.14 12.63
N ASP A 245 13.21 8.75 13.59
CA ASP A 245 12.98 8.16 14.90
C ASP A 245 12.11 6.89 14.82
N ILE A 246 11.22 6.79 13.83
CA ILE A 246 10.26 5.67 13.72
C ILE A 246 10.83 4.42 13.05
N ASN A 247 12.09 4.39 12.63
CA ASN A 247 12.67 3.21 11.96
C ASN A 247 12.50 1.91 12.73
N PRO A 248 12.77 1.82 14.04
CA PRO A 248 12.56 0.59 14.79
C PRO A 248 11.09 0.13 14.75
N LEU A 249 10.17 1.08 14.85
CA LEU A 249 8.74 0.82 14.79
C LEU A 249 8.30 0.34 13.38
N LEU A 250 8.84 0.95 12.32
CA LEU A 250 8.55 0.50 10.95
C LEU A 250 9.01 -0.94 10.70
N VAL A 251 10.16 -1.34 11.24
CA VAL A 251 10.63 -2.74 11.17
C VAL A 251 9.65 -3.68 11.86
N SER A 252 9.19 -3.32 13.06
CA SER A 252 8.21 -4.14 13.82
C SER A 252 6.86 -4.23 13.09
N ILE A 253 6.36 -3.11 12.54
CA ILE A 253 5.12 -3.07 11.76
C ILE A 253 5.24 -3.93 10.49
N GLU A 254 6.33 -3.78 9.74
CA GLU A 254 6.57 -4.55 8.53
C GLU A 254 6.60 -6.06 8.81
N THR A 255 7.34 -6.47 9.84
CA THR A 255 7.39 -7.87 10.26
C THR A 255 5.99 -8.42 10.56
N ARG A 256 5.18 -7.67 11.29
CA ARG A 256 3.80 -8.05 11.63
C ARG A 256 2.90 -8.13 10.41
N LEU A 257 3.02 -7.19 9.46
CA LEU A 257 2.26 -7.22 8.21
C LEU A 257 2.63 -8.42 7.34
N LEU A 258 3.93 -8.72 7.20
CA LEU A 258 4.40 -9.89 6.46
C LEU A 258 3.93 -11.21 7.09
N GLN A 259 3.95 -11.32 8.42
CA GLN A 259 3.40 -12.48 9.12
C GLN A 259 1.90 -12.64 8.87
N ALA A 260 1.14 -11.53 8.90
CA ALA A 260 -0.29 -11.56 8.61
C ALA A 260 -0.57 -12.00 7.17
N GLU A 261 0.21 -11.52 6.19
CA GLU A 261 0.08 -11.95 4.79
C GLU A 261 0.41 -13.45 4.61
N GLN A 262 1.44 -13.94 5.29
CA GLN A 262 1.80 -15.36 5.26
C GLN A 262 0.70 -16.24 5.86
N ALA A 263 0.11 -15.80 6.98
CA ALA A 263 -1.01 -16.50 7.62
C ALA A 263 -2.29 -16.47 6.78
N ALA A 264 -2.54 -15.38 6.06
CA ALA A 264 -3.70 -15.22 5.19
C ALA A 264 -3.58 -16.01 3.87
N ARG A 265 -2.37 -16.43 3.47
CA ARG A 265 -2.21 -17.27 2.28
C ARG A 265 -2.94 -18.59 2.54
N PRO A 266 -3.98 -18.92 1.75
CA PRO A 266 -4.69 -20.18 1.94
C PRO A 266 -3.65 -21.30 1.87
N TYR A 267 -3.63 -22.15 2.90
CA TYR A 267 -2.86 -23.38 2.87
C TYR A 267 -3.32 -24.12 1.61
N ARG A 268 -2.53 -24.08 0.53
CA ARG A 268 -2.77 -24.90 -0.64
C ARG A 268 -2.70 -26.34 -0.14
N ARG A 269 -3.84 -26.87 0.29
CA ARG A 269 -3.94 -28.32 0.52
C ARG A 269 -3.40 -28.95 -0.76
N LYS A 270 -2.26 -29.65 -0.65
CA LYS A 270 -1.84 -30.56 -1.70
C LYS A 270 -3.11 -31.34 -2.07
N PRO A 271 -3.53 -31.31 -3.33
CA PRO A 271 -4.69 -32.10 -3.72
C PRO A 271 -4.46 -33.49 -3.15
N PRO A 272 -5.45 -34.09 -2.47
CA PRO A 272 -5.29 -35.42 -1.91
C PRO A 272 -4.71 -36.29 -3.01
N ARG A 273 -3.59 -36.97 -2.75
CA ARG A 273 -3.01 -37.92 -3.70
C ARG A 273 -4.19 -38.76 -4.19
N PRO A 274 -4.42 -38.87 -5.49
CA PRO A 274 -5.55 -39.62 -6.01
C PRO A 274 -5.45 -41.05 -5.46
N ARG A 275 -6.37 -41.42 -4.60
CA ARG A 275 -6.49 -42.78 -4.14
C ARG A 275 -6.70 -43.61 -5.36
N HIS A 276 -6.02 -44.69 -5.49
CA HIS A 276 -6.03 -45.88 -6.36
C HIS A 276 -7.25 -46.13 -7.33
N TRP A 277 -8.28 -45.28 -7.36
CA TRP A 277 -9.43 -45.37 -8.25
C TRP A 277 -9.13 -44.97 -9.71
N GLN A 278 -7.89 -44.50 -9.99
CA GLN A 278 -7.44 -44.27 -11.36
C GLN A 278 -7.29 -45.55 -12.19
N GLU A 279 -7.28 -46.72 -11.55
CA GLU A 279 -7.17 -48.03 -12.18
C GLU A 279 -8.53 -48.68 -12.40
N THR A 280 -9.63 -48.08 -11.95
CA THR A 280 -10.99 -48.56 -12.17
C THR A 280 -11.63 -47.88 -13.37
N GLY A 281 -12.50 -48.58 -14.11
CA GLY A 281 -13.19 -48.03 -15.29
C GLY A 281 -13.89 -46.68 -15.07
N LEU A 282 -14.28 -46.36 -13.81
CA LEU A 282 -14.85 -45.09 -13.40
C LEU A 282 -13.80 -43.94 -13.46
N GLY A 283 -12.53 -44.22 -13.23
CA GLY A 283 -11.45 -43.22 -13.37
C GLY A 283 -11.21 -42.82 -14.82
N MET A 284 -11.44 -43.73 -15.77
CA MET A 284 -11.35 -43.42 -17.20
C MET A 284 -12.51 -42.52 -17.65
N LEU A 285 -13.73 -42.78 -17.19
CA LEU A 285 -14.90 -41.93 -17.46
C LEU A 285 -14.72 -40.53 -16.88
N HIS A 286 -14.17 -40.40 -15.68
CA HIS A 286 -13.94 -39.12 -15.06
C HIS A 286 -12.87 -38.27 -15.79
N ARG A 287 -11.85 -38.88 -16.39
CA ARG A 287 -10.88 -38.19 -17.26
C ARG A 287 -11.54 -37.71 -18.55
N PHE A 288 -12.44 -38.51 -19.12
CA PHE A 288 -13.16 -38.17 -20.34
C PHE A 288 -14.06 -36.93 -20.16
N TRP A 289 -14.67 -36.77 -18.96
CA TRP A 289 -15.55 -35.65 -18.63
C TRP A 289 -14.79 -34.42 -18.11
N ARG A 290 -13.54 -34.56 -17.65
CA ARG A 290 -12.72 -33.46 -17.09
C ARG A 290 -11.57 -33.00 -17.98
N ALA A 291 -11.40 -33.59 -19.16
CA ALA A 291 -10.46 -33.09 -20.12
C ALA A 291 -10.98 -31.74 -20.63
N ASP A 292 -10.33 -30.67 -20.22
CA ASP A 292 -10.49 -29.35 -20.81
C ASP A 292 -10.29 -29.45 -22.33
N ASP A 293 -10.94 -28.59 -23.08
CA ASP A 293 -11.16 -28.66 -24.54
C ASP A 293 -9.90 -28.79 -25.43
N GLY A 294 -8.70 -28.93 -24.87
CA GLY A 294 -7.43 -29.10 -25.59
C GLY A 294 -6.89 -30.53 -25.68
N GLU A 295 -7.34 -31.49 -24.84
CA GLU A 295 -6.76 -32.84 -24.76
C GLU A 295 -7.78 -33.95 -24.99
N ARG A 296 -8.80 -33.74 -25.80
CA ARG A 296 -9.71 -34.84 -26.18
C ARG A 296 -8.98 -35.81 -27.10
N PRO A 297 -8.79 -37.08 -26.70
CA PRO A 297 -8.30 -38.06 -27.65
C PRO A 297 -9.30 -38.12 -28.82
N GLN A 298 -8.79 -37.98 -30.04
CA GLN A 298 -9.59 -38.21 -31.26
C GLN A 298 -10.11 -39.63 -31.22
N VAL A 299 -11.30 -39.81 -30.63
CA VAL A 299 -12.04 -41.05 -30.76
C VAL A 299 -12.59 -41.03 -32.17
N GLN A 300 -11.98 -41.82 -33.04
CA GLN A 300 -12.53 -42.07 -34.37
C GLN A 300 -14.02 -42.36 -34.23
N GLY A 301 -14.85 -41.62 -34.98
CA GLY A 301 -16.28 -41.44 -34.79
C GLY A 301 -17.16 -42.71 -34.75
N TRP A 302 -16.59 -43.90 -34.82
CA TRP A 302 -17.32 -45.17 -34.77
C TRP A 302 -17.70 -45.60 -33.33
N GLY A 303 -16.89 -45.23 -32.33
CA GLY A 303 -17.12 -45.61 -30.93
C GLY A 303 -18.35 -44.95 -30.31
N VAL A 304 -18.62 -43.71 -30.65
CA VAL A 304 -19.77 -42.95 -30.13
C VAL A 304 -21.09 -43.51 -30.68
N TRP A 305 -21.10 -43.85 -31.95
CA TRP A 305 -22.30 -44.45 -32.59
C TRP A 305 -22.60 -45.85 -32.07
N LEU A 306 -21.60 -46.63 -31.70
CA LEU A 306 -21.80 -47.95 -31.08
C LEU A 306 -22.43 -47.83 -29.69
N ILE A 307 -22.04 -46.88 -28.88
CA ILE A 307 -22.62 -46.61 -27.54
C ILE A 307 -24.08 -46.16 -27.68
N VAL A 308 -24.36 -45.25 -28.61
CA VAL A 308 -25.72 -44.76 -28.86
C VAL A 308 -26.60 -45.87 -29.37
N ALA A 309 -26.11 -46.74 -30.26
CA ALA A 309 -26.85 -47.89 -30.79
C ALA A 309 -27.14 -48.92 -29.70
N LEU A 310 -26.18 -49.24 -28.84
CA LEU A 310 -26.38 -50.19 -27.72
C LEU A 310 -27.36 -49.64 -26.67
N PHE A 311 -27.31 -48.34 -26.41
CA PHE A 311 -28.25 -47.69 -25.49
C PHE A 311 -29.67 -47.64 -26.06
N GLY A 312 -29.81 -47.42 -27.36
CA GLY A 312 -31.09 -47.49 -28.06
C GLY A 312 -31.70 -48.88 -28.05
N LEU A 313 -30.90 -49.93 -28.28
CA LEU A 313 -31.33 -51.35 -28.22
C LEU A 313 -31.73 -51.72 -26.78
N TRP A 314 -31.01 -51.28 -25.78
CA TRP A 314 -31.33 -51.54 -24.36
C TRP A 314 -32.64 -50.87 -23.94
N MET A 315 -32.88 -49.63 -24.34
CA MET A 315 -34.15 -48.92 -24.08
C MET A 315 -35.34 -49.52 -24.83
N PHE A 316 -35.12 -50.12 -26.02
CA PHE A 316 -36.16 -50.82 -26.78
C PHE A 316 -36.54 -52.12 -26.09
N TRP A 317 -35.58 -52.82 -25.49
CA TRP A 317 -35.81 -54.07 -24.76
C TRP A 317 -36.54 -53.88 -23.42
N LEU A 318 -36.31 -52.75 -22.76
CA LEU A 318 -37.01 -52.39 -21.51
C LEU A 318 -38.47 -51.95 -21.72
N ARG A 319 -38.89 -51.71 -22.95
CA ARG A 319 -40.26 -51.29 -23.28
C ARG A 319 -41.17 -52.47 -23.82
N ARG A 320 -40.66 -53.68 -23.83
CA ARG A 320 -41.41 -54.88 -24.09
C ARG A 320 -41.54 -55.70 -22.79
#